data_925d969fa490e21dd9685e768f00e049
#
_entry.id   925d969fa490e21dd9685e768f00e049
#
_cell.length_a   1.000
_cell.length_b   1.000
_cell.length_c   1.000
_cell.angle_alpha   90.00
_cell.angle_beta   90.00
_cell.angle_gamma   90.00
#
_symmetry.space_group_name_H-M   'P 1'
#
loop_
_entity.id
_entity.type
_entity.pdbx_description
1 polymer ?
#
loop_
_entity_poly.entity_id
_entity_poly.type
_entity_poly.pdbx_seq_one_letter_code
_entity_poly.pdbx_strand_id
1 'polypeptide(L)'
;GVPVELDSLHSGTMGIVDGKDAVFCVDPDEATIAAAHEMQARAAEQKRLLANYKGRPSVTKSGRKVNVYANIGSVSDVAYVQENDAEGIGLFRSEFLYLGKTALPDETEQFNTYRQVLQTMGGKKVIIRTLDIGADKNVDYLGLGKEDNPAMGYRAIRICLKQPDVFKTQLRALLRAA
;
A
#
# COMPACT_ATOMS: atom_id res chain seq x y z
N GLY A 1 4.15 0.37 17.46
CA GLY A 1 5.48 0.35 18.06
C GLY A 1 5.50 -0.58 19.26
N VAL A 2 6.66 -1.15 19.56
CA VAL A 2 6.88 -1.96 20.76
C VAL A 2 7.46 -1.02 21.82
N PRO A 3 6.97 -1.01 23.06
CA PRO A 3 7.56 -0.22 24.14
C PRO A 3 8.88 -0.87 24.54
N VAL A 4 9.97 -0.37 24.00
CA VAL A 4 11.35 -0.81 24.33
C VAL A 4 12.12 0.39 24.84
N GLU A 5 12.78 0.23 25.99
CA GLU A 5 13.73 1.22 26.50
C GLU A 5 15.02 1.12 25.67
N LEU A 6 15.10 1.91 24.61
CA LEU A 6 16.23 1.89 23.67
C LEU A 6 17.55 2.21 24.35
N ASP A 7 17.53 3.03 25.39
CA ASP A 7 18.72 3.43 26.15
C ASP A 7 19.38 2.26 26.94
N SER A 8 18.63 1.18 27.16
CA SER A 8 19.13 -0.05 27.80
C SER A 8 19.81 -1.02 26.83
N LEU A 9 19.74 -0.74 25.51
CA LEU A 9 20.28 -1.61 24.48
C LEU A 9 21.71 -1.19 24.11
N HIS A 10 22.60 -2.14 24.03
CA HIS A 10 23.98 -1.92 23.60
C HIS A 10 24.20 -2.47 22.20
N SER A 11 25.06 -1.80 21.41
CA SER A 11 25.46 -2.30 20.09
C SER A 11 26.08 -3.68 20.19
N GLY A 12 25.58 -4.62 19.40
CA GLY A 12 26.02 -6.03 19.43
C GLY A 12 25.14 -6.95 20.29
N THR A 13 24.18 -6.43 21.04
CA THR A 13 23.20 -7.25 21.74
C THR A 13 22.33 -8.01 20.73
N MET A 14 22.18 -9.33 20.92
CA MET A 14 21.32 -10.16 20.11
C MET A 14 19.84 -9.82 20.39
N GLY A 15 19.03 -9.71 19.34
CA GLY A 15 17.60 -9.47 19.46
C GLY A 15 16.79 -10.29 18.47
N ILE A 16 15.61 -10.72 18.88
CA ILE A 16 14.61 -11.37 18.02
C ILE A 16 13.41 -10.43 17.90
N VAL A 17 13.01 -10.14 16.66
CA VAL A 17 11.80 -9.38 16.35
C VAL A 17 10.80 -10.31 15.68
N ASP A 18 9.69 -10.57 16.35
CA ASP A 18 8.57 -11.31 15.78
C ASP A 18 7.41 -10.34 15.50
N GLY A 19 7.26 -9.97 14.22
CA GLY A 19 6.19 -9.07 13.78
C GLY A 19 4.81 -9.72 13.76
N LYS A 20 4.73 -11.06 13.81
CA LYS A 20 3.46 -11.79 13.84
C LYS A 20 2.83 -11.75 15.23
N ASP A 21 3.63 -12.06 16.23
CA ASP A 21 3.16 -12.14 17.61
C ASP A 21 3.46 -10.85 18.40
N ALA A 22 3.98 -9.81 17.70
CA ALA A 22 4.34 -8.49 18.26
C ALA A 22 5.31 -8.59 19.45
N VAL A 23 6.27 -9.51 19.37
CA VAL A 23 7.28 -9.77 20.40
C VAL A 23 8.63 -9.22 19.97
N PHE A 24 9.29 -8.54 20.91
CA PHE A 24 10.70 -8.19 20.81
C PHE A 24 11.41 -8.79 22.01
N CYS A 25 12.36 -9.71 21.75
CA CYS A 25 13.15 -10.37 22.78
C CYS A 25 14.60 -9.87 22.68
N VAL A 26 15.14 -9.41 23.80
CA VAL A 26 16.54 -8.95 23.92
C VAL A 26 17.34 -10.02 24.64
N ASP A 27 18.53 -10.30 24.14
CA ASP A 27 19.45 -11.29 24.69
C ASP A 27 18.78 -12.67 24.91
N PRO A 28 18.19 -13.25 23.83
CA PRO A 28 17.47 -14.52 23.91
C PRO A 28 18.42 -15.66 24.25
N ASP A 29 17.90 -16.62 25.00
CA ASP A 29 18.62 -17.88 25.24
C ASP A 29 18.71 -18.77 23.98
N GLU A 30 19.54 -19.78 24.02
CA GLU A 30 19.78 -20.70 22.88
C GLU A 30 18.48 -21.40 22.42
N ALA A 31 17.60 -21.73 23.34
CA ALA A 31 16.32 -22.40 23.03
C ALA A 31 15.38 -21.45 22.26
N THR A 32 15.31 -20.19 22.68
CA THR A 32 14.53 -19.14 22.01
C THR A 32 15.09 -18.84 20.62
N ILE A 33 16.41 -18.79 20.47
CA ILE A 33 17.07 -18.61 19.15
C ILE A 33 16.73 -19.78 18.23
N ALA A 34 16.84 -21.02 18.73
CA ALA A 34 16.54 -22.22 17.95
C ALA A 34 15.06 -22.23 17.48
N ALA A 35 14.13 -21.89 18.37
CA ALA A 35 12.71 -21.77 18.03
C ALA A 35 12.45 -20.70 16.96
N ALA A 36 13.11 -19.54 17.05
CA ALA A 36 13.01 -18.48 16.05
C ALA A 36 13.53 -18.92 14.68
N HIS A 37 14.64 -19.62 14.62
CA HIS A 37 15.18 -20.19 13.38
C HIS A 37 14.25 -21.23 12.77
N GLU A 38 13.61 -22.08 13.59
CA GLU A 38 12.61 -23.03 13.09
C GLU A 38 11.39 -22.31 12.48
N MET A 39 10.90 -21.25 13.15
CA MET A 39 9.81 -20.44 12.61
C MET A 39 10.19 -19.76 11.29
N GLN A 40 11.41 -19.22 11.19
CA GLN A 40 11.92 -18.64 9.94
C GLN A 40 12.00 -19.70 8.81
N ALA A 41 12.49 -20.88 9.12
CA ALA A 41 12.58 -21.99 8.14
C ALA A 41 11.18 -22.41 7.64
N ARG A 42 10.21 -22.54 8.55
CA ARG A 42 8.81 -22.85 8.19
C ARG A 42 8.19 -21.73 7.33
N ALA A 43 8.42 -20.46 7.67
CA ALA A 43 7.94 -19.33 6.88
C ALA A 43 8.56 -19.28 5.48
N ALA A 44 9.87 -19.54 5.38
CA ALA A 44 10.59 -19.63 4.10
C ALA A 44 10.05 -20.76 3.23
N GLU A 45 9.81 -21.94 3.79
CA GLU A 45 9.22 -23.08 3.07
C GLU A 45 7.80 -22.78 2.59
N GLN A 46 6.97 -22.17 3.45
CA GLN A 46 5.63 -21.74 3.05
C GLN A 46 5.68 -20.73 1.90
N LYS A 47 6.60 -19.75 1.96
CA LYS A 47 6.80 -18.78 0.87
C LYS A 47 7.22 -19.48 -0.42
N ARG A 48 8.10 -20.47 -0.34
CA ARG A 48 8.54 -21.29 -1.47
C ARG A 48 7.38 -22.05 -2.11
N LEU A 49 6.53 -22.68 -1.29
CA LEU A 49 5.34 -23.40 -1.78
C LEU A 49 4.36 -22.46 -2.46
N LEU A 50 4.11 -21.27 -1.88
CA LEU A 50 3.23 -20.27 -2.48
C LEU A 50 3.78 -19.75 -3.81
N ALA A 51 5.10 -19.64 -3.97
CA ALA A 51 5.73 -19.23 -5.22
C ALA A 51 5.40 -20.16 -6.40
N ASN A 52 5.07 -21.44 -6.16
CA ASN A 52 4.67 -22.38 -7.18
C ASN A 52 3.31 -22.05 -7.83
N TYR A 53 2.53 -21.15 -7.22
CA TYR A 53 1.25 -20.70 -7.77
C TYR A 53 1.38 -19.46 -8.66
N LYS A 54 2.54 -18.80 -8.69
CA LYS A 54 2.79 -17.68 -9.59
C LYS A 54 2.66 -18.12 -11.05
N GLY A 55 2.09 -17.27 -11.89
CA GLY A 55 1.86 -17.56 -13.30
C GLY A 55 0.70 -18.51 -13.58
N ARG A 56 0.01 -19.03 -12.57
CA ARG A 56 -1.14 -19.91 -12.74
C ARG A 56 -2.44 -19.10 -12.69
N PRO A 57 -3.40 -19.39 -13.56
CA PRO A 57 -4.71 -18.75 -13.47
C PRO A 57 -5.40 -19.11 -12.16
N SER A 58 -5.98 -18.11 -11.50
CA SER A 58 -6.78 -18.31 -10.29
C SER A 58 -8.15 -18.85 -10.66
N VAL A 59 -8.43 -20.09 -10.27
CA VAL A 59 -9.70 -20.75 -10.55
C VAL A 59 -10.30 -21.36 -9.29
N THR A 60 -11.62 -21.32 -9.16
CA THR A 60 -12.35 -21.99 -8.09
C THR A 60 -12.34 -23.51 -8.28
N LYS A 61 -12.73 -24.27 -7.27
CA LYS A 61 -12.91 -25.73 -7.39
C LYS A 61 -13.92 -26.13 -8.47
N SER A 62 -14.89 -25.25 -8.77
CA SER A 62 -15.88 -25.43 -9.85
C SER A 62 -15.38 -25.02 -11.24
N GLY A 63 -14.12 -24.63 -11.38
CA GLY A 63 -13.52 -24.22 -12.66
C GLY A 63 -13.76 -22.77 -13.06
N ARG A 64 -14.43 -21.95 -12.22
CA ARG A 64 -14.65 -20.53 -12.52
C ARG A 64 -13.34 -19.74 -12.34
N LYS A 65 -12.93 -19.02 -13.38
CA LYS A 65 -11.80 -18.08 -13.31
C LYS A 65 -12.15 -16.88 -12.42
N VAL A 66 -11.23 -16.51 -11.56
CA VAL A 66 -11.29 -15.32 -10.67
C VAL A 66 -10.05 -14.50 -10.94
N ASN A 67 -10.22 -13.21 -11.18
CA ASN A 67 -9.07 -12.30 -11.34
C ASN A 67 -8.61 -11.84 -9.95
N VAL A 68 -7.29 -11.94 -9.70
CA VAL A 68 -6.66 -11.50 -8.46
C VAL A 68 -5.86 -10.23 -8.72
N TYR A 69 -6.35 -9.12 -8.19
CA TYR A 69 -5.76 -7.80 -8.38
C TYR A 69 -5.07 -7.31 -7.11
N ALA A 70 -3.97 -6.59 -7.30
CA ALA A 70 -3.26 -5.95 -6.21
C ALA A 70 -3.91 -4.64 -5.76
N ASN A 71 -3.61 -4.22 -4.54
CA ASN A 71 -3.94 -2.93 -3.98
C ASN A 71 -2.64 -2.19 -3.70
N ILE A 72 -2.46 -0.99 -4.26
CA ILE A 72 -1.24 -0.19 -4.12
C ILE A 72 -1.53 1.22 -3.59
N GLY A 73 -0.52 1.82 -2.96
CA GLY A 73 -0.52 3.22 -2.52
C GLY A 73 0.55 4.07 -3.20
N SER A 74 1.56 3.44 -3.81
CA SER A 74 2.70 4.12 -4.41
C SER A 74 3.18 3.43 -5.67
N VAL A 75 4.02 4.12 -6.45
CA VAL A 75 4.70 3.54 -7.61
C VAL A 75 5.64 2.40 -7.20
N SER A 76 6.31 2.52 -6.05
CA SER A 76 7.22 1.49 -5.55
C SER A 76 6.53 0.15 -5.28
N ASP A 77 5.23 0.16 -4.99
CA ASP A 77 4.48 -1.08 -4.75
C ASP A 77 4.33 -1.93 -6.02
N VAL A 78 4.47 -1.31 -7.21
CA VAL A 78 4.31 -2.02 -8.49
C VAL A 78 5.34 -3.13 -8.67
N ALA A 79 6.54 -2.97 -8.11
CA ALA A 79 7.55 -4.02 -8.12
C ALA A 79 7.05 -5.30 -7.41
N TYR A 80 6.39 -5.15 -6.26
CA TYR A 80 5.77 -6.28 -5.55
C TYR A 80 4.59 -6.88 -6.31
N VAL A 81 3.81 -6.05 -7.02
CA VAL A 81 2.71 -6.50 -7.88
C VAL A 81 3.24 -7.44 -8.96
N GLN A 82 4.33 -7.05 -9.62
CA GLN A 82 4.97 -7.85 -10.67
C GLN A 82 5.64 -9.10 -10.08
N GLU A 83 6.38 -8.96 -8.98
CA GLU A 83 7.04 -10.08 -8.31
C GLU A 83 6.03 -11.18 -7.91
N ASN A 84 4.83 -10.81 -7.52
CA ASN A 84 3.77 -11.74 -7.12
C ASN A 84 2.81 -12.10 -8.26
N ASP A 85 3.09 -11.66 -9.49
CA ASP A 85 2.33 -11.94 -10.70
C ASP A 85 0.82 -11.65 -10.57
N ALA A 86 0.49 -10.51 -9.96
CA ALA A 86 -0.90 -10.09 -9.91
C ALA A 86 -1.45 -9.82 -11.31
N GLU A 87 -2.71 -10.17 -11.55
CA GLU A 87 -3.38 -10.02 -12.84
C GLU A 87 -3.70 -8.57 -13.22
N GLY A 88 -3.42 -7.65 -12.30
CA GLY A 88 -3.59 -6.21 -12.48
C GLY A 88 -3.60 -5.48 -11.13
N ILE A 89 -3.97 -4.21 -11.17
CA ILE A 89 -4.18 -3.38 -9.98
C ILE A 89 -5.67 -3.08 -9.87
N GLY A 90 -6.30 -3.62 -8.83
CA GLY A 90 -7.72 -3.41 -8.54
C GLY A 90 -8.01 -2.11 -7.82
N LEU A 91 -7.00 -1.57 -7.12
CA LEU A 91 -7.09 -0.28 -6.47
C LEU A 91 -5.71 0.37 -6.35
N PHE A 92 -5.53 1.49 -7.05
CA PHE A 92 -4.46 2.42 -6.75
C PHE A 92 -5.04 3.58 -5.92
N ARG A 93 -4.59 3.68 -4.68
CA ARG A 93 -5.02 4.72 -3.73
C ARG A 93 -4.27 6.02 -4.03
N SER A 94 -4.85 6.85 -4.91
CA SER A 94 -4.21 8.07 -5.39
C SER A 94 -4.05 9.15 -4.32
N GLU A 95 -4.74 9.05 -3.19
CA GLU A 95 -4.64 9.98 -2.07
C GLU A 95 -3.24 10.07 -1.48
N PHE A 96 -2.42 9.03 -1.60
CA PHE A 96 -1.01 9.08 -1.17
C PHE A 96 -0.17 10.10 -1.94
N LEU A 97 -0.61 10.54 -3.13
CA LEU A 97 0.02 11.64 -3.84
C LEU A 97 -0.19 13.01 -3.17
N TYR A 98 -1.19 13.11 -2.34
CA TYR A 98 -1.58 14.33 -1.64
C TYR A 98 -1.06 14.37 -0.21
N LEU A 99 -0.87 13.20 0.42
CA LEU A 99 -0.44 13.12 1.81
C LEU A 99 1.03 13.53 1.99
N GLY A 100 1.33 14.20 3.10
CA GLY A 100 2.70 14.61 3.45
C GLY A 100 3.26 15.76 2.61
N LYS A 101 2.40 16.47 1.87
CA LYS A 101 2.76 17.64 1.07
C LYS A 101 2.24 18.94 1.69
N THR A 102 2.81 20.05 1.25
CA THR A 102 2.42 21.40 1.64
C THR A 102 1.47 22.06 0.64
N ALA A 103 1.29 21.46 -0.54
CA ALA A 103 0.43 21.97 -1.61
C ALA A 103 -0.18 20.81 -2.42
N LEU A 104 -1.24 21.12 -3.17
CA LEU A 104 -1.86 20.18 -4.11
C LEU A 104 -0.84 19.71 -5.16
N PRO A 105 -0.78 18.39 -5.47
CA PRO A 105 0.02 17.91 -6.58
C PRO A 105 -0.52 18.47 -7.90
N ASP A 106 0.37 18.99 -8.73
CA ASP A 106 -0.02 19.52 -10.03
C ASP A 106 -0.39 18.40 -11.03
N GLU A 107 -0.89 18.81 -12.20
CA GLU A 107 -1.30 17.88 -13.25
C GLU A 107 -0.14 17.03 -13.77
N THR A 108 1.05 17.63 -13.88
CA THR A 108 2.25 16.95 -14.43
C THR A 108 2.78 15.90 -13.46
N GLU A 109 2.81 16.21 -12.17
CA GLU A 109 3.21 15.28 -11.13
C GLU A 109 2.27 14.07 -11.07
N GLN A 110 0.97 14.31 -11.08
CA GLN A 110 -0.04 13.26 -11.11
C GLN A 110 0.06 12.42 -12.38
N PHE A 111 0.16 13.07 -13.55
CA PHE A 111 0.33 12.40 -14.83
C PHE A 111 1.55 11.48 -14.86
N ASN A 112 2.72 11.96 -14.42
CA ASN A 112 3.94 11.18 -14.41
C ASN A 112 3.80 9.92 -13.53
N THR A 113 3.18 10.07 -12.38
CA THR A 113 2.92 8.95 -11.45
C THR A 113 2.00 7.92 -12.07
N TYR A 114 0.84 8.34 -12.61
CA TYR A 114 -0.12 7.42 -13.23
C TYR A 114 0.47 6.74 -14.46
N ARG A 115 1.14 7.50 -15.32
CA ARG A 115 1.81 6.98 -16.51
C ARG A 115 2.84 5.92 -16.15
N GLN A 116 3.67 6.16 -15.14
CA GLN A 116 4.67 5.20 -14.70
C GLN A 116 4.05 3.87 -14.26
N VAL A 117 2.98 3.93 -13.47
CA VAL A 117 2.24 2.72 -13.06
C VAL A 117 1.67 1.99 -14.27
N LEU A 118 0.99 2.69 -15.17
CA LEU A 118 0.37 2.10 -16.36
C LEU A 118 1.40 1.46 -17.29
N GLN A 119 2.50 2.15 -17.56
CA GLN A 119 3.60 1.63 -18.37
C GLN A 119 4.23 0.38 -17.77
N THR A 120 4.50 0.40 -16.45
CA THR A 120 5.10 -0.73 -15.74
C THR A 120 4.15 -1.94 -15.72
N MET A 121 2.84 -1.72 -15.66
CA MET A 121 1.84 -2.81 -15.71
C MET A 121 1.64 -3.41 -17.10
N GLY A 122 2.17 -2.80 -18.17
CA GLY A 122 2.26 -3.41 -19.50
C GLY A 122 0.92 -3.87 -20.09
N GLY A 123 -0.13 -3.06 -19.99
CA GLY A 123 -1.47 -3.36 -20.51
C GLY A 123 -2.36 -4.19 -19.56
N LYS A 124 -1.85 -4.64 -18.42
CA LYS A 124 -2.70 -5.22 -17.37
C LYS A 124 -3.65 -4.14 -16.81
N LYS A 125 -4.84 -4.55 -16.39
CA LYS A 125 -5.85 -3.64 -15.85
C LYS A 125 -5.34 -2.89 -14.62
N VAL A 126 -5.54 -1.57 -14.61
CA VAL A 126 -5.25 -0.69 -13.47
C VAL A 126 -6.48 0.16 -13.17
N ILE A 127 -6.97 0.06 -11.95
CA ILE A 127 -8.06 0.92 -11.45
C ILE A 127 -7.45 1.94 -10.52
N ILE A 128 -7.55 3.21 -10.87
CA ILE A 128 -7.06 4.33 -10.06
C ILE A 128 -8.27 5.00 -9.40
N ARG A 129 -8.27 5.04 -8.08
CA ARG A 129 -9.29 5.77 -7.32
C ARG A 129 -9.03 7.26 -7.43
N THR A 130 -10.05 8.04 -7.74
CA THR A 130 -9.99 9.50 -7.59
C THR A 130 -9.84 9.87 -6.12
N LEU A 131 -9.45 11.11 -5.84
CA LEU A 131 -9.18 11.62 -4.50
C LEU A 131 -10.18 11.11 -3.45
N ASP A 132 -9.69 10.39 -2.43
CA ASP A 132 -10.47 9.95 -1.28
C ASP A 132 -9.79 10.41 0.02
N ILE A 133 -9.85 11.71 0.28
CA ILE A 133 -9.38 12.36 1.49
C ILE A 133 -10.58 12.92 2.23
N GLY A 134 -10.53 12.88 3.55
CA GLY A 134 -11.49 13.47 4.46
C GLY A 134 -10.78 14.09 5.67
N ALA A 135 -11.53 14.56 6.65
CA ALA A 135 -11.01 15.19 7.87
C ALA A 135 -10.16 14.26 8.76
N ASP A 136 -10.17 12.95 8.49
CA ASP A 136 -9.31 11.93 9.13
C ASP A 136 -7.84 11.98 8.66
N LYS A 137 -7.56 12.77 7.62
CA LYS A 137 -6.21 12.95 7.06
C LYS A 137 -5.73 14.38 7.28
N ASN A 138 -4.51 14.52 7.77
CA ASN A 138 -3.89 15.82 7.97
C ASN A 138 -3.43 16.38 6.62
N VAL A 139 -4.30 17.13 5.95
CA VAL A 139 -4.04 17.80 4.67
C VAL A 139 -4.52 19.24 4.77
N ASP A 140 -3.70 20.09 5.39
CA ASP A 140 -4.06 21.46 5.77
C ASP A 140 -4.48 22.32 4.58
N TYR A 141 -3.82 22.15 3.44
CA TYR A 141 -4.08 22.94 2.22
C TYR A 141 -5.45 22.63 1.56
N LEU A 142 -6.16 21.58 1.99
CA LEU A 142 -7.54 21.33 1.57
C LEU A 142 -8.59 22.06 2.41
N GLY A 143 -8.16 22.66 3.55
CA GLY A 143 -9.04 23.42 4.41
C GLY A 143 -10.18 22.61 5.03
N LEU A 144 -9.93 21.32 5.30
CA LEU A 144 -10.91 20.42 5.90
C LEU A 144 -11.06 20.72 7.39
N GLY A 145 -12.27 21.04 7.82
CA GLY A 145 -12.61 21.21 9.23
C GLY A 145 -12.61 19.88 9.98
N LYS A 146 -12.56 19.95 11.31
CA LYS A 146 -12.73 18.76 12.15
C LYS A 146 -14.16 18.24 12.07
N GLU A 147 -14.33 16.94 11.93
CA GLU A 147 -15.64 16.26 11.88
C GLU A 147 -15.66 15.10 12.88
N ASP A 148 -16.83 14.84 13.47
CA ASP A 148 -17.02 13.74 14.42
C ASP A 148 -16.97 12.38 13.72
N ASN A 149 -17.47 12.31 12.47
CA ASN A 149 -17.43 11.11 11.65
C ASN A 149 -16.90 11.43 10.24
N PRO A 150 -15.58 11.50 10.06
CA PRO A 150 -14.97 11.83 8.78
C PRO A 150 -15.29 10.83 7.65
N ALA A 151 -15.61 9.59 8.01
CA ALA A 151 -15.93 8.57 7.01
C ALA A 151 -17.25 8.86 6.27
N MET A 152 -18.19 9.50 6.95
CA MET A 152 -19.50 9.89 6.40
C MET A 152 -19.59 11.38 6.06
N GLY A 153 -18.56 12.15 6.38
CA GLY A 153 -18.51 13.59 6.28
C GLY A 153 -18.15 14.15 4.90
N TYR A 154 -17.51 15.33 4.93
CA TYR A 154 -17.03 16.05 3.75
C TYR A 154 -15.74 15.44 3.24
N ARG A 155 -15.84 14.49 2.32
CA ARG A 155 -14.71 13.74 1.77
C ARG A 155 -14.91 13.35 0.31
N ALA A 156 -13.87 12.84 -0.32
CA ALA A 156 -13.88 12.19 -1.63
C ALA A 156 -14.61 13.05 -2.70
N ILE A 157 -15.60 12.47 -3.35
CA ILE A 157 -16.38 13.15 -4.40
C ILE A 157 -17.04 14.44 -3.91
N ARG A 158 -17.39 14.54 -2.63
CA ARG A 158 -17.99 15.77 -2.09
C ARG A 158 -17.01 16.94 -2.11
N ILE A 159 -15.71 16.68 -1.81
CA ILE A 159 -14.64 17.66 -1.98
C ILE A 159 -14.47 17.99 -3.46
N CYS A 160 -14.38 16.99 -4.32
CA CYS A 160 -14.19 17.14 -5.75
C CYS A 160 -15.28 18.00 -6.41
N LEU A 161 -16.53 17.88 -5.98
CA LEU A 161 -17.64 18.68 -6.51
C LEU A 161 -17.63 20.12 -6.01
N LYS A 162 -17.16 20.37 -4.79
CA LYS A 162 -17.03 21.74 -4.25
C LYS A 162 -15.72 22.43 -4.67
N GLN A 163 -14.69 21.65 -4.98
CA GLN A 163 -13.39 22.13 -5.47
C GLN A 163 -13.13 21.54 -6.87
N PRO A 164 -13.88 21.96 -7.90
CA PRO A 164 -13.86 21.32 -9.22
C PRO A 164 -12.49 21.40 -9.90
N ASP A 165 -11.66 22.38 -9.58
CA ASP A 165 -10.34 22.52 -10.19
C ASP A 165 -9.38 21.42 -9.70
N VAL A 166 -9.47 21.01 -8.44
CA VAL A 166 -8.72 19.85 -7.91
C VAL A 166 -9.12 18.59 -8.68
N PHE A 167 -10.41 18.38 -8.88
CA PHE A 167 -10.92 17.21 -9.58
C PHE A 167 -10.57 17.22 -11.07
N LYS A 168 -10.71 18.36 -11.74
CA LYS A 168 -10.34 18.51 -13.16
C LYS A 168 -8.87 18.24 -13.39
N THR A 169 -7.99 18.74 -12.51
CA THR A 169 -6.55 18.49 -12.57
C THR A 169 -6.26 17.00 -12.51
N GLN A 170 -6.88 16.28 -11.57
CA GLN A 170 -6.73 14.83 -11.47
C GLN A 170 -7.27 14.08 -12.70
N LEU A 171 -8.47 14.45 -13.18
CA LEU A 171 -9.07 13.81 -14.35
C LEU A 171 -8.24 14.03 -15.62
N ARG A 172 -7.69 15.23 -15.83
CA ARG A 172 -6.78 15.50 -16.95
C ARG A 172 -5.53 14.66 -16.87
N ALA A 173 -4.91 14.58 -15.69
CA ALA A 173 -3.73 13.74 -15.49
C ALA A 173 -4.02 12.26 -15.79
N LEU A 174 -5.16 11.74 -15.34
CA LEU A 174 -5.60 10.38 -15.61
C LEU A 174 -5.82 10.13 -17.10
N LEU A 175 -6.56 11.02 -17.79
CA LEU A 175 -6.85 10.90 -19.23
C LEU A 175 -5.58 11.01 -20.10
N ARG A 176 -4.62 11.83 -19.68
CA ARG A 176 -3.31 11.93 -20.37
C ARG A 176 -2.45 10.68 -20.18
N ALA A 177 -2.60 9.99 -19.05
CA ALA A 177 -1.80 8.81 -18.70
C ALA A 177 -2.37 7.52 -19.32
N ALA A 178 -3.68 7.48 -19.62
CA ALA A 178 -4.37 6.35 -20.22
C ALA A 178 -4.11 6.27 -21.74
#